data_82cc46d49215c1a41b5c98cd80b44081
#
_entry.id   82cc46d49215c1a41b5c98cd80b44081
#
_cell.length_a   1.000
_cell.length_b   1.000
_cell.length_c   1.000
_cell.angle_alpha   90.00
_cell.angle_beta   90.00
_cell.angle_gamma   90.00
#
_symmetry.space_group_name_H-M   'P 1'
#
loop_
_entity.id
_entity.type
_entity.pdbx_description
1 polymer ?
#
loop_
_entity_poly.entity_id
_entity_poly.type
_entity_poly.pdbx_seq_one_letter_code
_entity_poly.pdbx_strand_id
1 'polypeptide(L)'
;MSEPTGVIHDIGYQRYIGPRLGRRHVFGALYLHGLRTVFGLGRTAKAKIFPWLVVGIVTLVAAGITAVRSQIGEVVMTYAQFADSMSWLVIFFVAVAAPELVSRDLRSGVLPLYFSRPLPRDDYPLAKLLALVSAIWLLLGGPQLVMFLGAAFITDKGMRGVWDELLDLLPGLLYAGLWAAVFASIGLLVASLTGKRAFAAGGIVAVFLMTTPIVGTLSILPSRTINELAFLASPSTLVGGVGTWALGDLLVPEGRGGGVPIGGFGPVYGVAAVLLVAACVALLLLRYRKVAAR
;
A
#
# COMPACT_ATOMS: atom_id res chain seq x y z
N MET A 1 48.00 -44.09 0.33
CA MET A 1 46.98 -43.02 0.54
C MET A 1 47.33 -41.91 -0.42
N SER A 2 46.58 -41.80 -1.54
CA SER A 2 46.79 -40.78 -2.56
C SER A 2 46.11 -39.51 -2.10
N GLU A 3 46.85 -38.41 -1.94
CA GLU A 3 46.32 -37.08 -1.70
C GLU A 3 45.38 -36.66 -2.84
N PRO A 4 44.21 -36.13 -2.55
CA PRO A 4 43.34 -35.56 -3.58
C PRO A 4 44.01 -34.28 -4.13
N THR A 5 44.60 -34.36 -5.30
CA THR A 5 45.05 -33.20 -6.07
C THR A 5 43.82 -32.38 -6.48
N GLY A 6 43.52 -31.34 -5.72
CA GLY A 6 42.49 -30.36 -6.10
C GLY A 6 42.94 -29.65 -7.38
N VAL A 7 42.29 -29.93 -8.50
CA VAL A 7 42.53 -29.22 -9.76
C VAL A 7 41.87 -27.85 -9.65
N ILE A 8 42.64 -26.80 -9.48
CA ILE A 8 42.19 -25.41 -9.58
C ILE A 8 41.96 -25.16 -11.07
N HIS A 9 40.69 -25.20 -11.49
CA HIS A 9 40.33 -24.74 -12.82
C HIS A 9 40.41 -23.21 -12.84
N ASP A 10 41.38 -22.70 -13.59
CA ASP A 10 41.45 -21.27 -13.91
C ASP A 10 40.24 -20.91 -14.80
N ILE A 11 39.20 -20.45 -14.19
CA ILE A 11 38.03 -19.93 -14.88
C ILE A 11 38.39 -18.51 -15.34
N GLY A 12 39.04 -18.42 -16.52
CA GLY A 12 39.39 -17.15 -17.12
C GLY A 12 38.19 -16.19 -17.13
N TYR A 13 38.38 -15.04 -16.52
CA TYR A 13 37.33 -13.99 -16.50
C TYR A 13 37.01 -13.55 -17.93
N GLN A 14 35.87 -13.94 -18.46
CA GLN A 14 35.35 -13.39 -19.71
C GLN A 14 34.80 -11.98 -19.46
N ARG A 15 35.43 -11.00 -20.15
CA ARG A 15 34.96 -9.61 -20.09
C ARG A 15 33.56 -9.51 -20.69
N TYR A 16 32.61 -8.99 -19.92
CA TYR A 16 31.26 -8.71 -20.42
C TYR A 16 31.27 -7.68 -21.55
N ILE A 17 30.83 -8.05 -22.75
CA ILE A 17 30.84 -7.22 -23.98
C ILE A 17 29.44 -6.64 -24.26
N GLY A 18 28.41 -7.04 -23.50
CA GLY A 18 27.03 -6.60 -23.70
C GLY A 18 26.79 -5.15 -23.29
N PRO A 19 25.64 -4.56 -23.73
CA PRO A 19 25.27 -3.19 -23.36
C PRO A 19 25.06 -3.08 -21.85
N ARG A 20 25.68 -2.08 -21.21
CA ARG A 20 25.47 -1.79 -19.80
C ARG A 20 24.12 -1.11 -19.60
N LEU A 21 23.23 -1.79 -18.92
CA LEU A 21 21.89 -1.29 -18.60
C LEU A 21 22.01 -0.16 -17.55
N GLY A 22 21.42 1.00 -17.86
CA GLY A 22 21.54 2.21 -17.03
C GLY A 22 20.71 2.15 -15.74
N ARG A 23 20.76 3.24 -14.93
CA ARG A 23 20.05 3.41 -13.65
C ARG A 23 18.55 3.06 -13.72
N ARG A 24 17.86 3.49 -14.79
CA ARG A 24 16.42 3.22 -14.97
C ARG A 24 16.10 1.73 -15.00
N HIS A 25 16.95 0.94 -15.65
CA HIS A 25 16.76 -0.51 -15.72
C HIS A 25 16.94 -1.17 -14.35
N VAL A 26 17.97 -0.77 -13.60
CA VAL A 26 18.22 -1.29 -12.24
C VAL A 26 17.07 -0.93 -11.30
N PHE A 27 16.59 0.32 -11.34
CA PHE A 27 15.43 0.75 -10.57
C PHE A 27 14.17 -0.04 -10.92
N GLY A 28 13.87 -0.19 -12.21
CA GLY A 28 12.73 -1.00 -12.69
C GLY A 28 12.82 -2.47 -12.29
N ALA A 29 14.02 -3.05 -12.34
CA ALA A 29 14.27 -4.43 -11.91
C ALA A 29 14.03 -4.60 -10.40
N LEU A 30 14.47 -3.65 -9.56
CA LEU A 30 14.23 -3.64 -8.12
C LEU A 30 12.73 -3.47 -7.80
N TYR A 31 12.06 -2.57 -8.51
CA TYR A 31 10.63 -2.36 -8.38
C TYR A 31 9.84 -3.63 -8.72
N LEU A 32 10.07 -4.23 -9.89
CA LEU A 32 9.39 -5.46 -10.31
C LEU A 32 9.69 -6.63 -9.37
N HIS A 33 10.94 -6.76 -8.94
CA HIS A 33 11.32 -7.76 -7.94
C HIS A 33 10.57 -7.53 -6.63
N GLY A 34 10.48 -6.28 -6.17
CA GLY A 34 9.70 -5.90 -4.98
C GLY A 34 8.23 -6.27 -5.12
N LEU A 35 7.59 -5.88 -6.23
CA LEU A 35 6.18 -6.17 -6.50
C LEU A 35 5.91 -7.69 -6.53
N ARG A 36 6.75 -8.46 -7.22
CA ARG A 36 6.68 -9.93 -7.22
C ARG A 36 6.84 -10.52 -5.82
N THR A 37 7.73 -9.95 -5.01
CA THR A 37 7.99 -10.40 -3.63
C THR A 37 6.77 -10.21 -2.74
N VAL A 38 6.05 -9.09 -2.85
CA VAL A 38 4.83 -8.79 -2.09
C VAL A 38 3.76 -9.86 -2.33
N PHE A 39 3.55 -10.25 -3.58
CA PHE A 39 2.58 -11.30 -3.94
C PHE A 39 3.16 -12.73 -3.85
N GLY A 40 4.38 -12.89 -3.32
CA GLY A 40 5.05 -14.18 -3.19
C GLY A 40 5.41 -14.85 -4.51
N LEU A 41 5.41 -14.12 -5.64
CA LEU A 41 5.73 -14.65 -6.96
C LEU A 41 7.24 -14.99 -7.06
N GLY A 42 7.54 -16.17 -7.59
CA GLY A 42 8.92 -16.67 -7.64
C GLY A 42 9.43 -17.26 -6.31
N ARG A 43 8.52 -17.49 -5.32
CA ARG A 43 8.83 -18.08 -4.01
C ARG A 43 8.04 -19.37 -3.78
N THR A 44 8.29 -20.02 -2.63
CA THR A 44 7.57 -21.25 -2.22
C THR A 44 6.06 -21.00 -2.10
N ALA A 45 5.26 -22.05 -2.27
CA ALA A 45 3.79 -21.97 -2.19
C ALA A 45 3.29 -21.31 -0.89
N LYS A 46 3.94 -21.59 0.24
CA LYS A 46 3.61 -21.00 1.55
C LYS A 46 3.66 -19.47 1.56
N ALA A 47 4.59 -18.84 0.81
CA ALA A 47 4.72 -17.40 0.73
C ALA A 47 3.60 -16.72 -0.08
N LYS A 48 2.88 -17.48 -0.91
CA LYS A 48 1.77 -17.02 -1.74
C LYS A 48 0.44 -17.04 -1.01
N ILE A 49 0.25 -17.95 -0.05
CA ILE A 49 -1.05 -18.22 0.57
C ILE A 49 -1.67 -16.93 1.12
N PHE A 50 -0.97 -16.22 1.98
CA PHE A 50 -1.54 -15.04 2.65
C PHE A 50 -1.87 -13.89 1.70
N PRO A 51 -0.95 -13.40 0.82
CA PRO A 51 -1.27 -12.34 -0.11
C PRO A 51 -2.45 -12.68 -1.03
N TRP A 52 -2.47 -13.89 -1.57
CA TRP A 52 -3.55 -14.32 -2.47
C TRP A 52 -4.87 -14.61 -1.76
N LEU A 53 -4.83 -15.01 -0.49
CA LEU A 53 -6.02 -15.12 0.34
C LEU A 53 -6.65 -13.73 0.54
N VAL A 54 -5.87 -12.71 0.85
CA VAL A 54 -6.37 -11.34 1.01
C VAL A 54 -6.94 -10.82 -0.33
N VAL A 55 -6.22 -11.00 -1.45
CA VAL A 55 -6.72 -10.66 -2.79
C VAL A 55 -8.05 -11.38 -3.07
N GLY A 56 -8.12 -12.67 -2.77
CA GLY A 56 -9.34 -13.47 -2.96
C GLY A 56 -10.52 -12.94 -2.15
N ILE A 57 -10.32 -12.63 -0.86
CA ILE A 57 -11.37 -12.08 0.01
C ILE A 57 -11.86 -10.74 -0.54
N VAL A 58 -10.95 -9.79 -0.83
CA VAL A 58 -11.33 -8.45 -1.32
C VAL A 58 -12.07 -8.55 -2.65
N THR A 59 -11.60 -9.43 -3.56
CA THR A 59 -12.27 -9.65 -4.85
C THR A 59 -13.64 -10.33 -4.68
N LEU A 60 -13.75 -11.28 -3.76
CA LEU A 60 -15.02 -11.95 -3.47
C LEU A 60 -16.05 -10.96 -2.92
N VAL A 61 -15.64 -10.05 -2.03
CA VAL A 61 -16.52 -8.99 -1.50
C VAL A 61 -16.99 -8.07 -2.64
N ALA A 62 -16.08 -7.65 -3.53
CA ALA A 62 -16.42 -6.83 -4.68
C ALA A 62 -17.43 -7.53 -5.62
N ALA A 63 -17.21 -8.83 -5.91
CA ALA A 63 -18.12 -9.64 -6.70
C ALA A 63 -19.49 -9.78 -6.02
N GLY A 64 -19.51 -9.97 -4.69
CA GLY A 64 -20.73 -10.05 -3.89
C GLY A 64 -21.53 -8.73 -3.95
N ILE A 65 -20.88 -7.59 -3.78
CA ILE A 65 -21.52 -6.26 -3.91
C ILE A 65 -22.12 -6.09 -5.31
N THR A 66 -21.38 -6.49 -6.35
CA THR A 66 -21.86 -6.43 -7.74
C THR A 66 -23.07 -7.36 -7.96
N ALA A 67 -23.03 -8.56 -7.41
CA ALA A 67 -24.15 -9.51 -7.50
C ALA A 67 -25.40 -8.97 -6.78
N VAL A 68 -25.26 -8.35 -5.61
CA VAL A 68 -26.38 -7.71 -4.91
C VAL A 68 -26.93 -6.53 -5.71
N ARG A 69 -26.05 -5.69 -6.26
CA ARG A 69 -26.43 -4.58 -7.14
C ARG A 69 -27.25 -5.05 -8.34
N SER A 70 -26.89 -6.19 -8.94
CA SER A 70 -27.64 -6.75 -10.09
C SER A 70 -29.06 -7.20 -9.75
N GLN A 71 -29.33 -7.54 -8.47
CA GLN A 71 -30.65 -7.97 -8.01
C GLN A 71 -31.55 -6.80 -7.57
N ILE A 72 -30.95 -5.77 -6.97
CA ILE A 72 -31.67 -4.64 -6.39
C ILE A 72 -31.83 -3.49 -7.40
N GLY A 73 -30.90 -3.37 -8.35
CA GLY A 73 -30.87 -2.27 -9.33
C GLY A 73 -30.30 -0.94 -8.79
N GLU A 74 -29.91 -0.90 -7.50
CA GLU A 74 -29.37 0.28 -6.84
C GLU A 74 -27.90 0.14 -6.47
N VAL A 75 -27.20 1.29 -6.35
CA VAL A 75 -25.80 1.31 -5.89
C VAL A 75 -25.75 0.94 -4.40
N VAL A 76 -25.23 -0.26 -4.11
CA VAL A 76 -25.11 -0.76 -2.72
C VAL A 76 -23.97 -0.06 -2.00
N MET A 77 -22.84 0.14 -2.69
CA MET A 77 -21.63 0.75 -2.16
C MET A 77 -20.87 1.44 -3.29
N THR A 78 -20.37 2.65 -3.03
CA THR A 78 -19.52 3.36 -4.00
C THR A 78 -18.10 2.79 -4.02
N TYR A 79 -17.32 3.10 -5.06
CA TYR A 79 -15.94 2.65 -5.18
C TYR A 79 -15.05 3.19 -4.04
N ALA A 80 -15.30 4.43 -3.61
CA ALA A 80 -14.58 5.04 -2.48
C ALA A 80 -14.94 4.36 -1.15
N GLN A 81 -16.21 4.10 -0.88
CA GLN A 81 -16.66 3.35 0.30
C GLN A 81 -16.07 1.94 0.35
N PHE A 82 -15.96 1.29 -0.81
CA PHE A 82 -15.33 -0.02 -0.90
C PHE A 82 -13.87 0.03 -0.42
N ALA A 83 -13.07 1.01 -0.90
CA ALA A 83 -11.68 1.15 -0.46
C ALA A 83 -11.60 1.41 1.05
N ASP A 84 -12.48 2.23 1.59
CA ASP A 84 -12.54 2.56 3.01
C ASP A 84 -12.88 1.33 3.87
N SER A 85 -13.90 0.58 3.47
CA SER A 85 -14.34 -0.64 4.19
C SER A 85 -13.30 -1.76 4.18
N MET A 86 -12.42 -1.82 3.15
CA MET A 86 -11.36 -2.82 3.04
C MET A 86 -10.07 -2.41 3.79
N SER A 87 -10.02 -1.24 4.42
CA SER A 87 -8.83 -0.70 5.11
C SER A 87 -8.21 -1.65 6.14
N TRP A 88 -9.02 -2.41 6.87
CA TRP A 88 -8.56 -3.41 7.84
C TRP A 88 -7.73 -4.52 7.19
N LEU A 89 -8.17 -5.03 6.04
CA LEU A 89 -7.43 -6.03 5.29
C LEU A 89 -6.11 -5.47 4.75
N VAL A 90 -6.10 -4.18 4.38
CA VAL A 90 -4.87 -3.49 3.97
C VAL A 90 -3.86 -3.42 5.11
N ILE A 91 -4.28 -3.16 6.36
CA ILE A 91 -3.38 -3.18 7.53
C ILE A 91 -2.66 -4.52 7.64
N PHE A 92 -3.41 -5.62 7.63
CA PHE A 92 -2.83 -6.97 7.71
C PHE A 92 -1.96 -7.30 6.49
N PHE A 93 -2.38 -6.90 5.30
CA PHE A 93 -1.58 -7.07 4.09
C PHE A 93 -0.23 -6.36 4.20
N VAL A 94 -0.21 -5.10 4.64
CA VAL A 94 1.00 -4.31 4.84
C VAL A 94 1.88 -4.90 5.93
N ALA A 95 1.27 -5.37 7.04
CA ALA A 95 1.99 -5.99 8.15
C ALA A 95 2.78 -7.24 7.72
N VAL A 96 2.29 -7.97 6.72
CA VAL A 96 3.01 -9.13 6.15
C VAL A 96 3.94 -8.72 5.00
N ALA A 97 3.49 -7.84 4.11
CA ALA A 97 4.21 -7.49 2.89
C ALA A 97 5.43 -6.59 3.13
N ALA A 98 5.33 -5.57 4.00
CA ALA A 98 6.41 -4.62 4.22
C ALA A 98 7.67 -5.27 4.85
N PRO A 99 7.57 -6.16 5.86
CA PRO A 99 8.73 -6.88 6.37
C PRO A 99 9.40 -7.80 5.35
N GLU A 100 8.63 -8.38 4.43
CA GLU A 100 9.19 -9.20 3.35
C GLU A 100 10.04 -8.39 2.38
N LEU A 101 9.70 -7.12 2.16
CA LEU A 101 10.42 -6.23 1.27
C LEU A 101 11.74 -5.71 1.86
N VAL A 102 11.78 -5.47 3.17
CA VAL A 102 12.85 -4.66 3.80
C VAL A 102 13.53 -5.39 4.95
N SER A 103 12.78 -5.92 5.92
CA SER A 103 13.37 -6.56 7.11
C SER A 103 14.18 -7.80 6.74
N ARG A 104 13.81 -8.48 5.66
CA ARG A 104 14.55 -9.62 5.13
C ARG A 104 15.92 -9.20 4.61
N ASP A 105 15.98 -8.13 3.80
CA ASP A 105 17.22 -7.66 3.19
C ASP A 105 18.19 -7.10 4.26
N LEU A 106 17.63 -6.45 5.30
CA LEU A 106 18.38 -6.01 6.48
C LEU A 106 18.98 -7.20 7.25
N ARG A 107 18.18 -8.26 7.46
CA ARG A 107 18.61 -9.44 8.22
C ARG A 107 19.66 -10.27 7.49
N SER A 108 19.56 -10.39 6.17
CA SER A 108 20.49 -11.18 5.35
C SER A 108 21.80 -10.46 5.05
N GLY A 109 21.94 -9.18 5.41
CA GLY A 109 23.16 -8.41 5.18
C GLY A 109 23.48 -8.15 3.71
N VAL A 110 22.50 -8.26 2.80
CA VAL A 110 22.72 -8.07 1.35
C VAL A 110 22.82 -6.61 0.92
N LEU A 111 22.52 -5.67 1.79
CA LEU A 111 22.55 -4.23 1.47
C LEU A 111 23.92 -3.74 0.99
N PRO A 112 25.07 -4.13 1.58
CA PRO A 112 26.39 -3.76 1.06
C PRO A 112 26.61 -4.22 -0.39
N LEU A 113 26.04 -5.37 -0.78
CA LEU A 113 26.15 -5.88 -2.16
C LEU A 113 25.33 -5.03 -3.15
N TYR A 114 24.22 -4.45 -2.72
CA TYR A 114 23.46 -3.48 -3.54
C TYR A 114 24.22 -2.16 -3.69
N PHE A 115 24.86 -1.69 -2.63
CA PHE A 115 25.56 -0.39 -2.63
C PHE A 115 26.99 -0.46 -3.20
N SER A 116 27.57 -1.65 -3.37
CA SER A 116 28.83 -1.83 -4.11
C SER A 116 28.66 -1.68 -5.63
N ARG A 117 27.44 -1.70 -6.13
CA ARG A 117 27.10 -1.42 -7.53
C ARG A 117 26.79 0.08 -7.69
N PRO A 118 26.84 0.65 -8.91
CA PRO A 118 26.53 2.06 -9.15
C PRO A 118 25.02 2.34 -9.03
N LEU A 119 24.43 1.97 -7.88
CA LEU A 119 23.05 2.25 -7.52
C LEU A 119 23.02 3.42 -6.52
N PRO A 120 22.36 4.55 -6.82
CA PRO A 120 22.15 5.59 -5.86
C PRO A 120 21.45 5.05 -4.60
N ARG A 121 21.91 5.48 -3.43
CA ARG A 121 21.43 4.99 -2.12
C ARG A 121 19.93 5.17 -1.91
N ASP A 122 19.36 6.19 -2.55
CA ASP A 122 17.95 6.53 -2.46
C ASP A 122 17.05 5.66 -3.36
N ASP A 123 17.61 5.09 -4.43
CA ASP A 123 16.83 4.29 -5.41
C ASP A 123 16.31 2.99 -4.82
N TYR A 124 17.08 2.37 -3.91
CA TYR A 124 16.65 1.13 -3.25
C TYR A 124 15.36 1.30 -2.42
N PRO A 125 15.31 2.20 -1.42
CA PRO A 125 14.09 2.39 -0.62
C PRO A 125 12.92 2.93 -1.45
N LEU A 126 13.16 3.78 -2.44
CA LEU A 126 12.11 4.28 -3.33
C LEU A 126 11.51 3.19 -4.21
N ALA A 127 12.33 2.30 -4.78
CA ALA A 127 11.82 1.17 -5.56
C ALA A 127 10.97 0.21 -4.71
N LYS A 128 11.37 -0.04 -3.45
CA LYS A 128 10.61 -0.86 -2.50
C LYS A 128 9.30 -0.19 -2.08
N LEU A 129 9.34 1.14 -1.85
CA LEU A 129 8.15 1.92 -1.51
C LEU A 129 7.14 1.89 -2.67
N LEU A 130 7.58 2.20 -3.88
CA LEU A 130 6.72 2.17 -5.06
C LEU A 130 6.14 0.77 -5.30
N ALA A 131 6.92 -0.29 -5.07
CA ALA A 131 6.42 -1.66 -5.17
C ALA A 131 5.29 -1.94 -4.17
N LEU A 132 5.42 -1.47 -2.92
CA LEU A 132 4.38 -1.65 -1.91
C LEU A 132 3.15 -0.78 -2.18
N VAL A 133 3.34 0.48 -2.59
CA VAL A 133 2.24 1.38 -3.01
C VAL A 133 1.46 0.74 -4.15
N SER A 134 2.15 0.28 -5.20
CA SER A 134 1.49 -0.37 -6.34
C SER A 134 0.77 -1.66 -5.94
N ALA A 135 1.33 -2.44 -5.02
CA ALA A 135 0.69 -3.67 -4.54
C ALA A 135 -0.61 -3.40 -3.78
N ILE A 136 -0.63 -2.38 -2.91
CA ILE A 136 -1.85 -1.98 -2.17
C ILE A 136 -2.87 -1.36 -3.14
N TRP A 137 -2.39 -0.52 -4.07
CA TRP A 137 -3.26 0.07 -5.07
C TRP A 137 -3.92 -0.99 -5.96
N LEU A 138 -3.19 -2.02 -6.37
CA LEU A 138 -3.74 -3.17 -7.11
C LEU A 138 -4.70 -4.00 -6.26
N LEU A 139 -4.40 -4.17 -4.96
CA LEU A 139 -5.27 -4.88 -4.02
C LEU A 139 -6.64 -4.22 -3.88
N LEU A 140 -6.70 -2.89 -3.86
CA LEU A 140 -7.96 -2.13 -3.75
C LEU A 140 -8.57 -1.84 -5.11
N GLY A 141 -7.78 -1.39 -6.07
CA GLY A 141 -8.24 -0.98 -7.39
C GLY A 141 -8.64 -2.15 -8.30
N GLY A 142 -7.96 -3.29 -8.21
CA GLY A 142 -8.33 -4.48 -8.97
C GLY A 142 -9.78 -4.92 -8.74
N PRO A 143 -10.22 -5.10 -7.49
CA PRO A 143 -11.62 -5.39 -7.18
C PRO A 143 -12.59 -4.27 -7.57
N GLN A 144 -12.20 -2.99 -7.49
CA GLN A 144 -13.01 -1.88 -8.01
C GLN A 144 -13.24 -2.00 -9.52
N LEU A 145 -12.25 -2.48 -10.28
CA LEU A 145 -12.44 -2.79 -11.70
C LEU A 145 -13.45 -3.93 -11.91
N VAL A 146 -13.48 -4.94 -11.03
CA VAL A 146 -14.50 -6.00 -11.08
C VAL A 146 -15.90 -5.40 -10.83
N MET A 147 -16.04 -4.51 -9.83
CA MET A 147 -17.29 -3.81 -9.58
C MET A 147 -17.72 -2.96 -10.79
N PHE A 148 -16.79 -2.24 -11.40
CA PHE A 148 -17.04 -1.43 -12.60
C PHE A 148 -17.51 -2.30 -13.77
N LEU A 149 -16.81 -3.39 -14.06
CA LEU A 149 -17.21 -4.29 -15.15
C LEU A 149 -18.62 -4.84 -14.91
N GLY A 150 -18.93 -5.27 -13.68
CA GLY A 150 -20.29 -5.71 -13.35
C GLY A 150 -21.34 -4.61 -13.52
N ALA A 151 -21.05 -3.40 -13.05
CA ALA A 151 -21.95 -2.25 -13.22
C ALA A 151 -22.18 -1.88 -14.68
N ALA A 152 -21.12 -1.94 -15.50
CA ALA A 152 -21.19 -1.66 -16.93
C ALA A 152 -22.07 -2.66 -17.71
N PHE A 153 -22.15 -3.93 -17.25
CA PHE A 153 -23.04 -4.92 -17.82
C PHE A 153 -24.51 -4.81 -17.34
N ILE A 154 -24.72 -4.22 -16.17
CA ILE A 154 -26.06 -4.11 -15.55
C ILE A 154 -26.79 -2.85 -16.02
N THR A 155 -26.07 -1.80 -16.47
CA THR A 155 -26.66 -0.51 -16.79
C THR A 155 -27.59 -0.57 -18.01
N ASP A 156 -28.84 -0.09 -17.85
CA ASP A 156 -29.82 0.02 -18.93
C ASP A 156 -29.61 1.29 -19.78
N LYS A 157 -28.73 2.21 -19.35
CA LYS A 157 -28.47 3.50 -20.02
C LYS A 157 -27.50 3.39 -21.20
N GLY A 158 -27.10 2.18 -21.59
CA GLY A 158 -26.16 1.94 -22.67
C GLY A 158 -24.79 2.60 -22.43
N MET A 159 -24.19 3.15 -23.49
CA MET A 159 -22.85 3.74 -23.42
C MET A 159 -22.74 4.94 -22.44
N ARG A 160 -23.82 5.70 -22.24
CA ARG A 160 -23.82 6.81 -21.28
C ARG A 160 -23.68 6.29 -19.84
N GLY A 161 -24.41 5.22 -19.50
CA GLY A 161 -24.29 4.62 -18.17
C GLY A 161 -22.90 4.05 -17.89
N VAL A 162 -22.25 3.45 -18.89
CA VAL A 162 -20.84 2.99 -18.77
C VAL A 162 -19.90 4.17 -18.55
N TRP A 163 -20.14 5.30 -19.23
CA TRP A 163 -19.32 6.51 -19.04
C TRP A 163 -19.50 7.13 -17.65
N ASP A 164 -20.73 7.18 -17.16
CA ASP A 164 -21.03 7.67 -15.79
C ASP A 164 -20.33 6.79 -14.75
N GLU A 165 -20.42 5.45 -14.88
CA GLU A 165 -19.71 4.51 -13.99
C GLU A 165 -18.18 4.67 -14.06
N LEU A 166 -17.62 4.98 -15.22
CA LEU A 166 -16.19 5.24 -15.35
C LEU A 166 -15.78 6.53 -14.61
N LEU A 167 -16.60 7.56 -14.68
CA LEU A 167 -16.37 8.81 -13.95
C LEU A 167 -16.45 8.60 -12.43
N ASP A 168 -17.32 7.72 -11.95
CA ASP A 168 -17.42 7.35 -10.54
C ASP A 168 -16.28 6.45 -10.07
N LEU A 169 -15.72 5.62 -10.96
CA LEU A 169 -14.56 4.77 -10.67
C LEU A 169 -13.29 5.58 -10.42
N LEU A 170 -13.04 6.66 -11.19
CA LEU A 170 -11.80 7.43 -11.10
C LEU A 170 -11.52 8.00 -9.70
N PRO A 171 -12.48 8.67 -9.03
CA PRO A 171 -12.32 9.08 -7.63
C PRO A 171 -12.01 7.90 -6.69
N GLY A 172 -12.66 6.75 -6.90
CA GLY A 172 -12.40 5.54 -6.13
C GLY A 172 -10.97 5.03 -6.26
N LEU A 173 -10.43 4.99 -7.49
CA LEU A 173 -9.04 4.61 -7.75
C LEU A 173 -8.02 5.61 -7.19
N LEU A 174 -8.32 6.91 -7.24
CA LEU A 174 -7.49 7.95 -6.64
C LEU A 174 -7.48 7.82 -5.11
N TYR A 175 -8.63 7.56 -4.52
CA TYR A 175 -8.75 7.32 -3.09
C TYR A 175 -8.02 6.04 -2.64
N ALA A 176 -8.13 4.97 -3.41
CA ALA A 176 -7.31 3.77 -3.20
C ALA A 176 -5.81 4.07 -3.29
N GLY A 177 -5.40 5.01 -4.16
CA GLY A 177 -4.03 5.50 -4.25
C GLY A 177 -3.58 6.25 -3.00
N LEU A 178 -4.45 7.06 -2.38
CA LEU A 178 -4.17 7.73 -1.12
C LEU A 178 -3.97 6.72 0.02
N TRP A 179 -4.87 5.73 0.14
CA TRP A 179 -4.72 4.60 1.07
C TRP A 179 -3.38 3.90 0.88
N ALA A 180 -3.02 3.60 -0.37
CA ALA A 180 -1.78 2.94 -0.71
C ALA A 180 -0.55 3.77 -0.32
N ALA A 181 -0.54 5.08 -0.61
CA ALA A 181 0.57 5.97 -0.29
C ALA A 181 0.80 6.10 1.22
N VAL A 182 -0.25 6.34 1.99
CA VAL A 182 -0.17 6.49 3.46
C VAL A 182 0.27 5.18 4.11
N PHE A 183 -0.39 4.08 3.78
CA PHE A 183 -0.14 2.79 4.43
C PHE A 183 1.21 2.19 4.04
N ALA A 184 1.62 2.31 2.77
CA ALA A 184 2.93 1.84 2.33
C ALA A 184 4.07 2.63 2.98
N SER A 185 3.96 3.96 3.07
CA SER A 185 5.01 4.81 3.64
C SER A 185 5.23 4.52 5.13
N ILE A 186 4.16 4.42 5.92
CA ILE A 186 4.22 4.04 7.34
C ILE A 186 4.75 2.60 7.48
N GLY A 187 4.14 1.66 6.76
CA GLY A 187 4.48 0.24 6.87
C GLY A 187 5.94 -0.03 6.52
N LEU A 188 6.45 0.58 5.44
CA LEU A 188 7.84 0.38 5.03
C LEU A 188 8.83 1.06 6.00
N LEU A 189 8.49 2.25 6.52
CA LEU A 189 9.29 2.93 7.53
C LEU A 189 9.40 2.06 8.79
N VAL A 190 8.28 1.58 9.35
CA VAL A 190 8.27 0.71 10.54
C VAL A 190 9.03 -0.60 10.28
N ALA A 191 8.81 -1.23 9.12
CA ALA A 191 9.53 -2.46 8.75
C ALA A 191 11.04 -2.23 8.63
N SER A 192 11.48 -1.03 8.23
CA SER A 192 12.89 -0.69 8.15
C SER A 192 13.58 -0.59 9.50
N LEU A 193 12.84 -0.41 10.60
CA LEU A 193 13.42 -0.22 11.95
C LEU A 193 13.99 -1.51 12.55
N THR A 194 13.55 -2.68 12.08
CA THR A 194 13.99 -3.97 12.62
C THR A 194 14.22 -5.02 11.53
N GLY A 195 15.23 -5.87 11.71
CA GLY A 195 15.46 -7.06 10.87
C GLY A 195 14.59 -8.27 11.24
N LYS A 196 13.81 -8.21 12.33
CA LYS A 196 12.96 -9.30 12.80
C LYS A 196 11.53 -9.10 12.29
N ARG A 197 11.05 -9.99 11.41
CA ARG A 197 9.74 -9.89 10.74
C ARG A 197 8.57 -9.77 11.70
N ALA A 198 8.56 -10.58 12.77
CA ALA A 198 7.47 -10.56 13.75
C ALA A 198 7.37 -9.20 14.46
N PHE A 199 8.50 -8.60 14.83
CA PHE A 199 8.52 -7.27 15.44
C PHE A 199 8.10 -6.18 14.46
N ALA A 200 8.51 -6.28 13.19
CA ALA A 200 8.08 -5.36 12.14
C ALA A 200 6.56 -5.45 11.91
N ALA A 201 6.03 -6.67 11.77
CA ALA A 201 4.59 -6.88 11.58
C ALA A 201 3.79 -6.39 12.79
N GLY A 202 4.19 -6.77 14.00
CA GLY A 202 3.56 -6.30 15.24
C GLY A 202 3.60 -4.78 15.39
N GLY A 203 4.74 -4.15 15.07
CA GLY A 203 4.89 -2.70 15.09
C GLY A 203 3.97 -1.99 14.08
N ILE A 204 3.81 -2.52 12.88
CA ILE A 204 2.88 -1.98 11.88
C ILE A 204 1.45 -2.05 12.40
N VAL A 205 1.01 -3.24 12.85
CA VAL A 205 -0.33 -3.42 13.41
C VAL A 205 -0.54 -2.49 14.61
N ALA A 206 0.46 -2.36 15.50
CA ALA A 206 0.38 -1.48 16.66
C ALA A 206 0.18 -0.01 16.25
N VAL A 207 0.92 0.51 15.27
CA VAL A 207 0.75 1.90 14.81
C VAL A 207 -0.67 2.17 14.33
N PHE A 208 -1.26 1.25 13.56
CA PHE A 208 -2.62 1.44 13.04
C PHE A 208 -3.71 1.20 14.09
N LEU A 209 -3.58 0.17 14.94
CA LEU A 209 -4.62 -0.18 15.91
C LEU A 209 -4.58 0.66 17.17
N MET A 210 -3.38 0.98 17.71
CA MET A 210 -3.28 1.74 18.95
C MET A 210 -3.64 3.22 18.79
N THR A 211 -3.64 3.75 17.58
CA THR A 211 -4.09 5.13 17.31
C THR A 211 -5.62 5.26 17.28
N THR A 212 -6.37 4.17 17.04
CA THR A 212 -7.84 4.18 17.01
C THR A 212 -8.49 4.55 18.37
N PRO A 213 -8.07 3.98 19.51
CA PRO A 213 -8.59 4.39 20.81
C PRO A 213 -8.32 5.86 21.15
N ILE A 214 -7.21 6.42 20.66
CA ILE A 214 -6.87 7.85 20.85
C ILE A 214 -7.94 8.71 20.15
N VAL A 215 -8.29 8.37 18.90
CA VAL A 215 -9.37 9.04 18.17
C VAL A 215 -10.68 8.91 18.94
N GLY A 216 -11.04 7.70 19.40
CA GLY A 216 -12.25 7.47 20.18
C GLY A 216 -12.32 8.33 21.43
N THR A 217 -11.21 8.46 22.17
CA THR A 217 -11.17 9.30 23.37
C THR A 217 -11.28 10.80 23.05
N LEU A 218 -10.59 11.27 22.02
CA LEU A 218 -10.63 12.68 21.62
C LEU A 218 -11.99 13.09 21.04
N SER A 219 -12.69 12.18 20.36
CA SER A 219 -13.97 12.45 19.71
C SER A 219 -15.15 12.62 20.68
N ILE A 220 -15.01 12.22 21.95
CA ILE A 220 -16.06 12.37 22.97
C ILE A 220 -15.83 13.57 23.90
N LEU A 221 -14.76 14.33 23.72
CA LEU A 221 -14.49 15.52 24.52
C LEU A 221 -15.53 16.63 24.23
N PRO A 222 -15.85 17.49 25.21
CA PRO A 222 -16.90 18.52 25.06
C PRO A 222 -16.52 19.69 24.13
N SER A 223 -15.45 19.59 23.39
CA SER A 223 -14.97 20.62 22.46
C SER A 223 -15.19 20.20 21.00
N ARG A 224 -16.03 20.91 20.28
CA ARG A 224 -16.33 20.67 18.87
C ARG A 224 -15.05 20.66 18.01
N THR A 225 -14.16 21.61 18.21
CA THR A 225 -12.90 21.70 17.45
C THR A 225 -11.99 20.49 17.68
N ILE A 226 -11.90 20.02 18.95
CA ILE A 226 -11.11 18.82 19.27
C ILE A 226 -11.74 17.60 18.60
N ASN A 227 -13.06 17.46 18.63
CA ASN A 227 -13.76 16.35 18.01
C ASN A 227 -13.54 16.32 16.50
N GLU A 228 -13.62 17.48 15.83
CA GLU A 228 -13.38 17.59 14.38
C GLU A 228 -11.92 17.36 14.00
N LEU A 229 -10.94 17.59 14.88
CA LEU A 229 -9.51 17.34 14.67
C LEU A 229 -9.03 15.99 15.21
N ALA A 230 -9.83 15.30 16.03
CA ALA A 230 -9.46 14.02 16.66
C ALA A 230 -9.02 12.95 15.65
N PHE A 231 -9.61 12.96 14.48
CA PHE A 231 -9.37 11.98 13.42
C PHE A 231 -8.02 12.13 12.73
N LEU A 232 -7.29 13.23 12.98
CA LEU A 232 -5.88 13.36 12.58
C LEU A 232 -4.94 12.42 13.36
N ALA A 233 -5.37 11.95 14.54
CA ALA A 233 -4.53 11.14 15.42
C ALA A 233 -4.33 9.69 14.92
N SER A 234 -5.11 9.22 13.96
CA SER A 234 -4.94 7.88 13.36
C SER A 234 -4.75 7.96 11.86
N PRO A 235 -3.80 7.21 11.28
CA PRO A 235 -3.58 7.20 9.83
C PRO A 235 -4.81 6.77 9.03
N SER A 236 -5.60 5.83 9.55
CA SER A 236 -6.83 5.36 8.89
C SER A 236 -7.90 6.43 8.86
N THR A 237 -8.17 7.07 9.99
CA THR A 237 -9.17 8.14 10.07
C THR A 237 -8.70 9.43 9.39
N LEU A 238 -7.39 9.67 9.33
CA LEU A 238 -6.80 10.75 8.53
C LEU A 238 -7.15 10.59 7.04
N VAL A 239 -6.96 9.38 6.48
CA VAL A 239 -7.33 9.09 5.09
C VAL A 239 -8.85 9.21 4.90
N GLY A 240 -9.66 8.70 5.83
CA GLY A 240 -11.12 8.88 5.83
C GLY A 240 -11.54 10.35 5.83
N GLY A 241 -10.87 11.20 6.64
CA GLY A 241 -11.11 12.65 6.67
C GLY A 241 -10.77 13.34 5.34
N VAL A 242 -9.66 12.96 4.69
CA VAL A 242 -9.35 13.45 3.32
C VAL A 242 -10.41 12.99 2.33
N GLY A 243 -10.87 11.73 2.44
CA GLY A 243 -11.93 11.20 1.59
C GLY A 243 -13.25 11.97 1.75
N THR A 244 -13.67 12.24 2.98
CA THR A 244 -14.87 13.03 3.27
C THR A 244 -14.76 14.45 2.69
N TRP A 245 -13.57 15.07 2.78
CA TRP A 245 -13.34 16.41 2.22
C TRP A 245 -13.31 16.43 0.69
N ALA A 246 -12.58 15.50 0.07
CA ALA A 246 -12.31 15.55 -1.36
C ALA A 246 -13.39 14.89 -2.21
N LEU A 247 -14.07 13.87 -1.66
CA LEU A 247 -15.06 13.06 -2.38
C LEU A 247 -16.51 13.32 -1.92
N GLY A 248 -16.70 13.91 -0.72
CA GLY A 248 -18.02 14.28 -0.20
C GLY A 248 -19.05 13.16 -0.34
N ASP A 249 -20.08 13.38 -1.16
CA ASP A 249 -21.19 12.46 -1.37
C ASP A 249 -20.78 11.12 -2.02
N LEU A 250 -19.65 11.06 -2.73
CA LEU A 250 -19.13 9.80 -3.28
C LEU A 250 -18.60 8.86 -2.19
N LEU A 251 -18.17 9.40 -1.05
CA LEU A 251 -17.77 8.59 0.09
C LEU A 251 -18.94 8.38 1.08
N VAL A 252 -19.75 9.40 1.26
CA VAL A 252 -20.88 9.40 2.21
C VAL A 252 -22.15 9.87 1.50
N PRO A 253 -22.92 8.98 0.84
CA PRO A 253 -24.18 9.35 0.22
C PRO A 253 -25.15 9.96 1.25
N GLU A 254 -25.94 10.95 0.81
CA GLU A 254 -26.95 11.59 1.65
C GLU A 254 -27.88 10.56 2.31
N GLY A 255 -28.09 10.70 3.62
CA GLY A 255 -28.94 9.82 4.42
C GLY A 255 -28.28 8.54 4.96
N ARG A 256 -27.04 8.22 4.59
CA ARG A 256 -26.24 7.14 5.18
C ARG A 256 -25.12 7.76 6.02
N GLY A 257 -25.32 7.94 7.31
CA GLY A 257 -24.29 8.42 8.22
C GLY A 257 -23.08 7.49 8.17
N GLY A 258 -21.85 8.02 8.06
CA GLY A 258 -20.63 7.21 8.02
C GLY A 258 -19.34 7.98 7.70
N GLY A 259 -19.44 9.25 7.33
CA GLY A 259 -18.24 10.08 7.10
C GLY A 259 -17.58 10.52 8.41
N VAL A 260 -16.28 10.82 8.31
CA VAL A 260 -15.52 11.40 9.42
C VAL A 260 -16.02 12.84 9.64
N PRO A 261 -16.44 13.25 10.85
CA PRO A 261 -16.93 14.61 11.12
C PRO A 261 -15.76 15.60 11.17
N ILE A 262 -15.33 16.07 10.02
CA ILE A 262 -14.16 16.98 9.86
C ILE A 262 -14.50 18.46 9.97
N GLY A 263 -15.80 18.83 9.98
CA GLY A 263 -16.24 20.24 9.95
C GLY A 263 -15.62 21.02 8.80
N GLY A 264 -15.11 22.22 9.09
CA GLY A 264 -14.38 23.06 8.11
C GLY A 264 -12.91 22.73 7.94
N PHE A 265 -12.36 21.69 8.59
CA PHE A 265 -10.94 21.37 8.59
C PHE A 265 -10.47 20.45 7.45
N GLY A 266 -11.26 20.22 6.43
CA GLY A 266 -10.90 19.37 5.28
C GLY A 266 -9.51 19.63 4.70
N PRO A 267 -9.13 20.88 4.37
CA PRO A 267 -7.80 21.21 3.87
C PRO A 267 -6.67 20.80 4.85
N VAL A 268 -6.91 20.89 6.16
CA VAL A 268 -5.94 20.48 7.19
C VAL A 268 -5.66 18.98 7.10
N TYR A 269 -6.68 18.17 6.88
CA TYR A 269 -6.53 16.72 6.65
C TYR A 269 -5.70 16.42 5.40
N GLY A 270 -5.95 17.14 4.30
CA GLY A 270 -5.18 17.01 3.07
C GLY A 270 -3.69 17.33 3.27
N VAL A 271 -3.40 18.47 3.91
CA VAL A 271 -2.02 18.88 4.23
C VAL A 271 -1.35 17.89 5.18
N ALA A 272 -2.06 17.44 6.22
CA ALA A 272 -1.54 16.47 7.18
C ALA A 272 -1.19 15.14 6.51
N ALA A 273 -2.03 14.64 5.58
CA ALA A 273 -1.75 13.41 4.84
C ALA A 273 -0.49 13.54 3.97
N VAL A 274 -0.33 14.64 3.24
CA VAL A 274 0.87 14.90 2.43
C VAL A 274 2.11 15.01 3.32
N LEU A 275 2.05 15.75 4.43
CA LEU A 275 3.16 15.88 5.36
C LEU A 275 3.54 14.55 6.00
N LEU A 276 2.57 13.72 6.35
CA LEU A 276 2.81 12.40 6.93
C LEU A 276 3.56 11.50 5.93
N VAL A 277 3.10 11.43 4.68
CA VAL A 277 3.79 10.65 3.63
C VAL A 277 5.19 11.20 3.39
N ALA A 278 5.34 12.52 3.23
CA ALA A 278 6.63 13.17 3.01
C ALA A 278 7.61 12.91 4.16
N ALA A 279 7.15 13.03 5.41
CA ALA A 279 7.95 12.75 6.60
C ALA A 279 8.39 11.27 6.65
N CYS A 280 7.47 10.33 6.41
CA CYS A 280 7.80 8.90 6.36
C CYS A 280 8.84 8.58 5.28
N VAL A 281 8.68 9.15 4.08
CA VAL A 281 9.63 8.98 2.97
C VAL A 281 10.98 9.59 3.32
N ALA A 282 11.02 10.81 3.85
CA ALA A 282 12.25 11.47 4.26
C ALA A 282 13.01 10.66 5.33
N LEU A 283 12.30 10.20 6.37
CA LEU A 283 12.88 9.37 7.42
C LEU A 283 13.41 8.03 6.86
N LEU A 284 12.67 7.42 5.93
CA LEU A 284 13.10 6.20 5.26
C LEU A 284 14.40 6.43 4.48
N LEU A 285 14.51 7.50 3.68
CA LEU A 285 15.70 7.85 2.92
C LEU A 285 16.89 8.16 3.83
N LEU A 286 16.69 8.96 4.88
CA LEU A 286 17.74 9.28 5.86
C LEU A 286 18.27 8.02 6.55
N ARG A 287 17.39 7.09 6.88
CA ARG A 287 17.77 5.82 7.48
C ARG A 287 18.68 5.00 6.54
N TYR A 288 18.30 4.84 5.27
CA TYR A 288 19.10 4.06 4.32
C TYR A 288 20.42 4.73 3.96
N ARG A 289 20.48 6.07 3.96
CA ARG A 289 21.76 6.80 3.83
C ARG A 289 22.71 6.49 4.99
N LYS A 290 22.19 6.39 6.23
CA LYS A 290 23.00 5.98 7.40
C LYS A 290 23.44 4.52 7.34
N VAL A 291 22.58 3.61 6.87
CA VAL A 291 22.93 2.17 6.73
C VAL A 291 23.99 1.97 5.64
N ALA A 292 23.95 2.74 4.56
CA ALA A 292 24.91 2.66 3.47
C ALA A 292 26.28 3.32 3.81
N ALA A 293 26.37 4.06 4.91
CA ALA A 293 27.61 4.71 5.36
C ALA A 293 28.38 3.88 6.42
N ARG A 294 27.79 2.78 6.89
CA ARG A 294 28.40 1.78 7.78
C ARG A 294 28.97 0.61 7.01
#